data_7b8e13051b7d28b6f6df246a1ff2d3f5
#
_entry.id   7b8e13051b7d28b6f6df246a1ff2d3f5
#
_cell.length_a   1.000
_cell.length_b   1.000
_cell.length_c   1.000
_cell.angle_alpha   90.00
_cell.angle_beta   90.00
_cell.angle_gamma   90.00
#
_symmetry.space_group_name_H-M   'P 1'
#
loop_
_entity.id
_entity.type
_entity.pdbx_description
1 polymer ?
#
loop_
_entity_poly.entity_id
_entity_poly.type
_entity_poly.pdbx_seq_one_letter_code
_entity_poly.pdbx_strand_id
1 'polypeptide(L)'
;AVGFETTLVTAVTISIALFSSYWLGTEANLVNEDGVNVGGIFGTAVATMGMLMTTAYILAMDTFGPITDNAGGIAEFSRAEASARSITDRLDAVGNTTKALTKGYAIASASLAAFLLFSAYIDKVNLILRVQGKPLMESVDLANVNVFIAALLAATLVYYFSSLAIKAVGKTAQTIIVEVRRQFREM
;
A
#
# COMPACT_ATOMS: atom_id res chain seq x y z
N ALA A 1 4.35 -7.07 18.64
CA ALA A 1 3.85 -5.91 19.37
C ALA A 1 4.22 -4.63 18.62
N VAL A 2 5.47 -4.24 18.50
CA VAL A 2 5.91 -2.96 17.88
C VAL A 2 5.31 -2.74 16.48
N GLY A 3 5.21 -3.77 15.62
CA GLY A 3 4.61 -3.67 14.30
C GLY A 3 3.12 -3.27 14.32
N PHE A 4 2.39 -3.64 15.37
CA PHE A 4 1.00 -3.21 15.55
C PHE A 4 0.90 -1.78 16.07
N GLU A 5 1.83 -1.35 16.91
CA GLU A 5 1.85 0.02 17.44
C GLU A 5 2.08 1.06 16.33
N THR A 6 2.91 0.74 15.34
CA THR A 6 3.18 1.65 14.21
C THR A 6 1.96 1.90 13.34
N THR A 7 0.96 1.00 13.36
CA THR A 7 -0.27 1.18 12.55
C THR A 7 -1.10 2.37 13.02
N LEU A 8 -1.06 2.71 14.32
CA LEU A 8 -1.80 3.84 14.87
C LEU A 8 -1.32 5.17 14.26
N VAL A 9 -0.02 5.41 14.28
CA VAL A 9 0.56 6.66 13.74
C VAL A 9 0.26 6.78 12.25
N THR A 10 0.41 5.69 11.50
CA THR A 10 0.11 5.65 10.07
C THR A 10 -1.37 5.96 9.81
N ALA A 11 -2.29 5.31 10.54
CA ALA A 11 -3.73 5.54 10.37
C ALA A 11 -4.12 6.98 10.69
N VAL A 12 -3.60 7.57 11.77
CA VAL A 12 -3.86 8.96 12.13
C VAL A 12 -3.35 9.91 11.05
N THR A 13 -2.13 9.71 10.56
CA THR A 13 -1.54 10.56 9.51
C THR A 13 -2.37 10.50 8.22
N ILE A 14 -2.78 9.30 7.79
CA ILE A 14 -3.62 9.13 6.60
C ILE A 14 -5.00 9.79 6.82
N SER A 15 -5.58 9.64 8.00
CA SER A 15 -6.87 10.27 8.32
C SER A 15 -6.80 11.80 8.26
N ILE A 16 -5.73 12.39 8.78
CA ILE A 16 -5.50 13.84 8.70
C ILE A 16 -5.34 14.28 7.24
N ALA A 17 -4.55 13.54 6.45
CA ALA A 17 -4.33 13.86 5.04
C ALA A 17 -5.63 13.78 4.24
N LEU A 18 -6.41 12.70 4.43
CA LEU A 18 -7.70 12.52 3.78
C LEU A 18 -8.69 13.62 4.17
N PHE A 19 -8.85 13.88 5.47
CA PHE A 19 -9.74 14.91 5.97
C PHE A 19 -9.36 16.29 5.44
N SER A 20 -8.09 16.66 5.52
CA SER A 20 -7.61 17.98 5.07
C SER A 20 -7.79 18.18 3.57
N SER A 21 -7.45 17.18 2.75
CA SER A 21 -7.58 17.25 1.30
C SER A 21 -9.06 17.31 0.88
N TYR A 22 -9.91 16.53 1.54
CA TYR A 22 -11.36 16.55 1.29
C TYR A 22 -11.97 17.89 1.69
N TRP A 23 -11.65 18.38 2.89
CA TRP A 23 -12.16 19.67 3.38
C TRP A 23 -11.73 20.84 2.49
N LEU A 24 -10.44 20.94 2.17
CA LEU A 24 -9.93 21.99 1.27
C LEU A 24 -10.60 21.92 -0.11
N GLY A 25 -10.81 20.71 -0.62
CA GLY A 25 -11.52 20.52 -1.87
C GLY A 25 -12.98 20.99 -1.79
N THR A 26 -13.66 20.72 -0.70
CA THR A 26 -15.05 21.15 -0.47
C THR A 26 -15.17 22.68 -0.45
N GLU A 27 -14.22 23.37 0.17
CA GLU A 27 -14.16 24.85 0.18
C GLU A 27 -13.98 25.47 -1.22
N ALA A 28 -13.45 24.70 -2.18
CA ALA A 28 -13.33 25.16 -3.56
C ALA A 28 -14.68 25.26 -4.29
N ASN A 29 -15.77 24.75 -3.69
CA ASN A 29 -17.14 24.81 -4.20
C ASN A 29 -17.29 24.35 -5.66
N LEU A 30 -16.57 23.29 -6.04
CA LEU A 30 -16.68 22.69 -7.35
C LEU A 30 -17.99 21.89 -7.44
N VAL A 31 -18.86 22.26 -8.36
CA VAL A 31 -20.15 21.57 -8.55
C VAL A 31 -20.15 20.85 -9.90
N ASN A 32 -20.77 19.67 -9.92
CA ASN A 32 -21.01 18.93 -11.14
C ASN A 32 -22.25 19.46 -11.91
N GLU A 33 -22.59 18.85 -13.03
CA GLU A 33 -23.76 19.21 -13.85
C GLU A 33 -25.09 19.10 -13.10
N ASP A 34 -25.14 18.28 -12.05
CA ASP A 34 -26.32 18.09 -11.19
C ASP A 34 -26.38 19.11 -10.02
N GLY A 35 -25.44 20.04 -9.92
CA GLY A 35 -25.35 20.99 -8.81
C GLY A 35 -24.83 20.42 -7.50
N VAL A 36 -24.28 19.21 -7.51
CA VAL A 36 -23.70 18.57 -6.31
C VAL A 36 -22.26 19.02 -6.15
N ASN A 37 -21.88 19.39 -4.93
CA ASN A 37 -20.48 19.74 -4.62
C ASN A 37 -19.62 18.47 -4.64
N VAL A 38 -18.72 18.37 -5.63
CA VAL A 38 -17.76 17.28 -5.82
C VAL A 38 -16.34 17.68 -5.43
N GLY A 39 -16.17 18.90 -4.92
CA GLY A 39 -14.86 19.45 -4.59
C GLY A 39 -14.07 18.60 -3.60
N GLY A 40 -14.72 18.00 -2.61
CA GLY A 40 -14.05 17.13 -1.64
C GLY A 40 -13.40 15.91 -2.29
N ILE A 41 -14.12 15.23 -3.17
CA ILE A 41 -13.59 14.09 -3.93
C ILE A 41 -12.45 14.54 -4.85
N PHE A 42 -12.65 15.67 -5.53
CA PHE A 42 -11.62 16.25 -6.41
C PHE A 42 -10.36 16.63 -5.63
N GLY A 43 -10.48 17.28 -4.46
CA GLY A 43 -9.35 17.62 -3.59
C GLY A 43 -8.57 16.38 -3.15
N THR A 44 -9.26 15.30 -2.79
CA THR A 44 -8.63 14.01 -2.46
C THR A 44 -7.93 13.40 -3.67
N ALA A 45 -8.51 13.53 -4.87
CA ALA A 45 -7.88 13.06 -6.11
C ALA A 45 -6.58 13.83 -6.41
N VAL A 46 -6.59 15.16 -6.27
CA VAL A 46 -5.40 16.00 -6.44
C VAL A 46 -4.31 15.62 -5.43
N ALA A 47 -4.65 15.41 -4.16
CA ALA A 47 -3.71 14.96 -3.14
C ALA A 47 -3.09 13.60 -3.48
N THR A 48 -3.91 12.65 -3.94
CA THR A 48 -3.44 11.32 -4.37
C THR A 48 -2.51 11.43 -5.57
N MET A 49 -2.86 12.24 -6.58
CA MET A 49 -1.99 12.48 -7.73
C MET A 49 -0.67 13.15 -7.32
N GLY A 50 -0.72 14.11 -6.39
CA GLY A 50 0.48 14.75 -5.84
C GLY A 50 1.44 13.73 -5.19
N MET A 51 0.91 12.77 -4.42
CA MET A 51 1.71 11.65 -3.92
C MET A 51 2.29 10.82 -5.07
N LEU A 52 1.49 10.44 -6.04
CA LEU A 52 1.88 9.55 -7.12
C LEU A 52 2.90 10.15 -8.09
N MET A 53 3.10 11.46 -8.10
CA MET A 53 4.13 12.13 -8.92
C MET A 53 5.54 11.60 -8.65
N THR A 54 5.83 11.13 -7.44
CA THR A 54 7.15 10.61 -7.07
C THR A 54 7.29 9.10 -7.24
N THR A 55 6.29 8.41 -7.79
CA THR A 55 6.22 6.94 -7.87
C THR A 55 7.46 6.32 -8.50
N ALA A 56 8.00 6.89 -9.57
CA ALA A 56 9.18 6.35 -10.25
C ALA A 56 10.41 6.29 -9.31
N TYR A 57 10.62 7.33 -8.52
CA TYR A 57 11.69 7.38 -7.52
C TYR A 57 11.44 6.40 -6.38
N ILE A 58 10.19 6.30 -5.92
CA ILE A 58 9.81 5.38 -4.85
C ILE A 58 10.01 3.92 -5.29
N LEU A 59 9.66 3.56 -6.53
CA LEU A 59 9.90 2.23 -7.07
C LEU A 59 11.41 1.93 -7.19
N ALA A 60 12.21 2.90 -7.61
CA ALA A 60 13.67 2.76 -7.63
C ALA A 60 14.23 2.52 -6.22
N MET A 61 13.74 3.25 -5.22
CA MET A 61 14.13 3.08 -3.83
C MET A 61 13.68 1.72 -3.27
N ASP A 62 12.52 1.23 -3.66
CA ASP A 62 11.99 -0.05 -3.21
C ASP A 62 12.81 -1.23 -3.76
N THR A 63 13.26 -1.15 -5.01
CA THR A 63 14.13 -2.16 -5.60
C THR A 63 15.57 -2.09 -5.11
N PHE A 64 16.05 -0.91 -4.71
CA PHE A 64 17.41 -0.71 -4.19
C PHE A 64 17.69 -1.57 -2.96
N GLY A 65 16.75 -1.68 -2.02
CA GLY A 65 16.89 -2.48 -0.81
C GLY A 65 17.23 -3.95 -1.09
N PRO A 66 16.40 -4.70 -1.83
CA PRO A 66 16.72 -6.09 -2.22
C PRO A 66 18.03 -6.26 -3.01
N ILE A 67 18.39 -5.27 -3.82
CA ILE A 67 19.65 -5.30 -4.57
C ILE A 67 20.84 -5.22 -3.62
N THR A 68 20.82 -4.30 -2.66
CA THR A 68 21.89 -4.14 -1.67
C THR A 68 22.01 -5.33 -0.72
N ASP A 69 20.87 -5.89 -0.29
CA ASP A 69 20.82 -7.13 0.48
C ASP A 69 21.53 -8.28 -0.25
N ASN A 70 21.19 -8.48 -1.53
CA ASN A 70 21.81 -9.53 -2.35
C ASN A 70 23.30 -9.26 -2.60
N ALA A 71 23.67 -8.01 -2.85
CA ALA A 71 25.07 -7.64 -3.02
C ALA A 71 25.90 -7.92 -1.76
N GLY A 72 25.36 -7.61 -0.58
CA GLY A 72 25.97 -7.96 0.71
C GLY A 72 26.13 -9.46 0.87
N GLY A 73 25.10 -10.25 0.56
CA GLY A 73 25.13 -11.71 0.58
C GLY A 73 26.22 -12.30 -0.36
N ILE A 74 26.31 -11.77 -1.57
CA ILE A 74 27.35 -12.20 -2.53
C ILE A 74 28.75 -11.87 -2.00
N ALA A 75 28.97 -10.68 -1.44
CA ALA A 75 30.25 -10.30 -0.87
C ALA A 75 30.63 -11.20 0.33
N GLU A 76 29.66 -11.59 1.16
CA GLU A 76 29.85 -12.53 2.26
C GLU A 76 30.26 -13.92 1.76
N PHE A 77 29.47 -14.52 0.87
CA PHE A 77 29.71 -15.88 0.39
C PHE A 77 30.96 -16.02 -0.48
N SER A 78 31.31 -14.98 -1.24
CA SER A 78 32.56 -14.95 -2.02
C SER A 78 33.79 -14.66 -1.21
N ARG A 79 33.66 -14.39 0.10
CA ARG A 79 34.76 -13.94 0.98
C ARG A 79 35.48 -12.72 0.41
N ALA A 80 34.72 -11.77 -0.10
CA ALA A 80 35.27 -10.54 -0.66
C ALA A 80 36.14 -9.80 0.38
N GLU A 81 37.04 -8.96 -0.11
CA GLU A 81 37.91 -8.13 0.76
C GLU A 81 37.10 -7.27 1.72
N ALA A 82 37.66 -6.98 2.89
CA ALA A 82 37.02 -6.18 3.93
C ALA A 82 36.58 -4.79 3.43
N SER A 83 37.30 -4.22 2.48
CA SER A 83 36.96 -2.95 1.83
C SER A 83 35.66 -3.04 1.07
N ALA A 84 35.44 -4.08 0.28
CA ALA A 84 34.21 -4.32 -0.48
C ALA A 84 33.04 -4.59 0.46
N ARG A 85 33.27 -5.39 1.51
CA ARG A 85 32.25 -5.63 2.55
C ARG A 85 31.80 -4.36 3.24
N SER A 86 32.73 -3.51 3.64
CA SER A 86 32.38 -2.24 4.28
C SER A 86 31.48 -1.36 3.38
N ILE A 87 31.67 -1.42 2.07
CA ILE A 87 30.82 -0.68 1.13
C ILE A 87 29.44 -1.31 1.04
N THR A 88 29.36 -2.63 0.86
CA THR A 88 28.07 -3.34 0.74
C THR A 88 27.24 -3.23 2.03
N ASP A 89 27.86 -3.31 3.21
CA ASP A 89 27.18 -3.15 4.50
C ASP A 89 26.57 -1.73 4.66
N ARG A 90 27.29 -0.71 4.22
CA ARG A 90 26.78 0.67 4.23
C ARG A 90 25.62 0.86 3.24
N LEU A 91 25.70 0.27 2.08
CA LEU A 91 24.61 0.32 1.08
C LEU A 91 23.40 -0.44 1.59
N ASP A 92 23.56 -1.58 2.26
CA ASP A 92 22.48 -2.34 2.85
C ASP A 92 21.77 -1.57 3.97
N ALA A 93 22.53 -0.88 4.83
CA ALA A 93 21.93 0.00 5.85
C ALA A 93 21.04 1.09 5.26
N VAL A 94 21.44 1.70 4.12
CA VAL A 94 20.61 2.65 3.38
C VAL A 94 19.41 1.93 2.75
N GLY A 95 19.62 0.75 2.16
CA GLY A 95 18.57 -0.07 1.56
C GLY A 95 17.46 -0.43 2.56
N ASN A 96 17.81 -0.75 3.80
CA ASN A 96 16.85 -1.06 4.85
C ASN A 96 16.02 0.16 5.25
N THR A 97 16.61 1.34 5.26
CA THR A 97 15.88 2.61 5.50
C THR A 97 14.90 2.90 4.35
N THR A 98 15.33 2.74 3.10
CA THR A 98 14.47 2.97 1.93
C THR A 98 13.29 2.00 1.88
N LYS A 99 13.49 0.73 2.22
CA LYS A 99 12.40 -0.26 2.36
C LYS A 99 11.32 0.19 3.32
N ALA A 100 11.69 0.75 4.47
CA ALA A 100 10.72 1.23 5.46
C ALA A 100 9.92 2.44 4.94
N LEU A 101 10.57 3.39 4.27
CA LEU A 101 9.94 4.59 3.72
C LEU A 101 8.97 4.25 2.57
N THR A 102 9.36 3.35 1.67
CA THR A 102 8.52 2.96 0.52
C THR A 102 7.26 2.23 0.95
N LYS A 103 7.29 1.46 2.04
CA LYS A 103 6.09 0.85 2.62
C LYS A 103 5.08 1.89 3.11
N GLY A 104 5.55 2.90 3.84
CA GLY A 104 4.69 3.99 4.29
C GLY A 104 4.01 4.72 3.12
N TYR A 105 4.77 5.02 2.09
CA TYR A 105 4.25 5.60 0.86
C TYR A 105 3.18 4.71 0.19
N ALA A 106 3.45 3.42 0.03
CA ALA A 106 2.53 2.48 -0.60
C ALA A 106 1.21 2.37 0.18
N ILE A 107 1.26 2.30 1.51
CA ILE A 107 0.07 2.23 2.36
C ILE A 107 -0.75 3.53 2.26
N ALA A 108 -0.11 4.69 2.34
CA ALA A 108 -0.80 5.97 2.29
C ALA A 108 -1.46 6.21 0.92
N SER A 109 -0.74 5.98 -0.18
CA SER A 109 -1.29 6.14 -1.53
C SER A 109 -2.43 5.17 -1.82
N ALA A 110 -2.31 3.91 -1.37
CA ALA A 110 -3.37 2.92 -1.51
C ALA A 110 -4.62 3.28 -0.71
N SER A 111 -4.47 3.84 0.49
CA SER A 111 -5.61 4.25 1.33
C SER A 111 -6.39 5.42 0.72
N LEU A 112 -5.70 6.43 0.21
CA LEU A 112 -6.33 7.55 -0.50
C LEU A 112 -7.00 7.09 -1.79
N ALA A 113 -6.33 6.22 -2.55
CA ALA A 113 -6.88 5.65 -3.78
C ALA A 113 -8.12 4.77 -3.51
N ALA A 114 -8.14 4.01 -2.40
CA ALA A 114 -9.28 3.19 -2.02
C ALA A 114 -10.54 4.04 -1.77
N PHE A 115 -10.40 5.19 -1.11
CA PHE A 115 -11.51 6.13 -0.92
C PHE A 115 -12.05 6.64 -2.27
N LEU A 116 -11.17 7.02 -3.18
CA LEU A 116 -11.55 7.48 -4.53
C LEU A 116 -12.22 6.40 -5.35
N LEU A 117 -11.70 5.18 -5.30
CA LEU A 117 -12.29 4.03 -5.99
C LEU A 117 -13.69 3.69 -5.46
N PHE A 118 -13.89 3.79 -4.15
CA PHE A 118 -15.20 3.60 -3.55
C PHE A 118 -16.18 4.68 -4.01
N SER A 119 -15.77 5.95 -4.02
CA SER A 119 -16.59 7.06 -4.53
C SER A 119 -16.95 6.85 -6.01
N ALA A 120 -15.97 6.50 -6.85
CA ALA A 120 -16.20 6.23 -8.27
C ALA A 120 -17.13 5.01 -8.50
N TYR A 121 -17.08 4.01 -7.60
CA TYR A 121 -18.01 2.89 -7.62
C TYR A 121 -19.46 3.35 -7.37
N ILE A 122 -19.69 4.17 -6.35
CA ILE A 122 -21.02 4.73 -6.05
C ILE A 122 -21.53 5.56 -7.23
N ASP A 123 -20.70 6.41 -7.81
CA ASP A 123 -21.07 7.22 -8.98
C ASP A 123 -21.46 6.32 -10.17
N LYS A 124 -20.72 5.25 -10.43
CA LYS A 124 -21.04 4.31 -11.49
C LYS A 124 -22.34 3.57 -11.26
N VAL A 125 -22.61 3.14 -10.03
CA VAL A 125 -23.88 2.53 -9.65
C VAL A 125 -25.03 3.51 -9.85
N ASN A 126 -24.87 4.76 -9.42
CA ASN A 126 -25.90 5.79 -9.55
C ASN A 126 -26.19 6.13 -11.02
N LEU A 127 -25.17 6.14 -11.88
CA LEU A 127 -25.39 6.30 -13.31
C LEU A 127 -26.31 5.21 -13.89
N ILE A 128 -26.10 3.95 -13.48
CA ILE A 128 -26.92 2.82 -13.93
C ILE A 128 -28.33 2.92 -13.34
N LEU A 129 -28.48 3.26 -12.07
CA LEU A 129 -29.77 3.42 -11.41
C LEU A 129 -30.63 4.53 -12.05
N ARG A 130 -30.00 5.65 -12.44
CA ARG A 130 -30.67 6.73 -13.19
C ARG A 130 -31.26 6.24 -14.50
N VAL A 131 -30.48 5.49 -15.28
CA VAL A 131 -30.95 4.93 -16.56
C VAL A 131 -32.12 3.96 -16.34
N GLN A 132 -32.15 3.26 -15.21
CA GLN A 132 -33.22 2.34 -14.83
C GLN A 132 -34.41 3.03 -14.14
N GLY A 133 -34.39 4.32 -13.91
CA GLY A 133 -35.44 5.05 -13.21
C GLY A 133 -35.56 4.63 -11.71
N LYS A 134 -34.51 4.11 -11.11
CA LYS A 134 -34.49 3.67 -9.70
C LYS A 134 -33.93 4.76 -8.79
N PRO A 135 -34.29 4.71 -7.48
CA PRO A 135 -33.69 5.61 -6.48
C PRO A 135 -32.16 5.50 -6.46
N LEU A 136 -31.51 6.64 -6.29
CA LEU A 136 -30.04 6.69 -6.20
C LEU A 136 -29.55 6.14 -4.86
N MET A 137 -28.35 5.60 -4.86
CA MET A 137 -27.66 5.18 -3.66
C MET A 137 -26.94 6.40 -3.06
N GLU A 138 -27.42 6.89 -1.92
CA GLU A 138 -26.80 8.03 -1.22
C GLU A 138 -25.74 7.58 -0.22
N SER A 139 -25.88 6.39 0.34
CA SER A 139 -24.98 5.84 1.36
C SER A 139 -24.99 4.33 1.38
N VAL A 140 -23.96 3.74 1.98
CA VAL A 140 -23.89 2.31 2.30
C VAL A 140 -24.12 2.14 3.79
N ASP A 141 -25.26 1.55 4.14
CA ASP A 141 -25.66 1.37 5.53
C ASP A 141 -24.99 0.12 6.13
N LEU A 142 -24.11 0.31 7.11
CA LEU A 142 -23.44 -0.77 7.84
C LEU A 142 -24.41 -1.58 8.73
N ALA A 143 -25.58 -1.06 9.07
CA ALA A 143 -26.59 -1.81 9.77
C ALA A 143 -27.30 -2.84 8.87
N ASN A 144 -27.14 -2.74 7.55
CA ASN A 144 -27.63 -3.76 6.62
C ASN A 144 -26.80 -5.04 6.76
N VAL A 145 -27.49 -6.15 7.05
CA VAL A 145 -26.85 -7.46 7.29
C VAL A 145 -25.95 -7.88 6.13
N ASN A 146 -26.37 -7.65 4.89
CA ASN A 146 -25.57 -8.02 3.72
C ASN A 146 -24.27 -7.21 3.64
N VAL A 147 -24.32 -5.92 3.94
CA VAL A 147 -23.15 -5.03 3.98
C VAL A 147 -22.21 -5.46 5.11
N PHE A 148 -22.74 -5.77 6.27
CA PHE A 148 -21.95 -6.24 7.41
C PHE A 148 -21.25 -7.56 7.12
N ILE A 149 -21.95 -8.54 6.53
CA ILE A 149 -21.35 -9.82 6.11
C ILE A 149 -20.25 -9.58 5.06
N ALA A 150 -20.50 -8.71 4.07
CA ALA A 150 -19.51 -8.39 3.05
C ALA A 150 -18.25 -7.75 3.66
N ALA A 151 -18.41 -6.86 4.64
CA ALA A 151 -17.28 -6.26 5.37
C ALA A 151 -16.46 -7.29 6.15
N LEU A 152 -17.11 -8.25 6.83
CA LEU A 152 -16.44 -9.36 7.52
C LEU A 152 -15.67 -10.26 6.54
N LEU A 153 -16.29 -10.60 5.40
CA LEU A 153 -15.62 -11.41 4.37
C LEU A 153 -14.43 -10.66 3.77
N ALA A 154 -14.56 -9.36 3.50
CA ALA A 154 -13.46 -8.54 2.99
C ALA A 154 -12.28 -8.48 3.97
N ALA A 155 -12.55 -8.27 5.26
CA ALA A 155 -11.52 -8.32 6.30
C ALA A 155 -10.83 -9.69 6.37
N THR A 156 -11.61 -10.78 6.33
CA THR A 156 -11.10 -12.15 6.33
C THR A 156 -10.23 -12.42 5.10
N LEU A 157 -10.61 -11.89 3.92
CA LEU A 157 -9.84 -12.05 2.69
C LEU A 157 -8.43 -11.48 2.80
N VAL A 158 -8.26 -10.32 3.47
CA VAL A 158 -6.94 -9.72 3.72
C VAL A 158 -6.05 -10.66 4.54
N TYR A 159 -6.57 -11.24 5.62
CA TYR A 159 -5.83 -12.20 6.45
C TYR A 159 -5.53 -13.49 5.70
N TYR A 160 -6.48 -14.00 4.92
CA TYR A 160 -6.29 -15.21 4.12
C TYR A 160 -5.20 -15.02 3.06
N PHE A 161 -5.24 -13.90 2.32
CA PHE A 161 -4.21 -13.54 1.34
C PHE A 161 -2.83 -13.43 2.00
N SER A 162 -2.75 -12.74 3.14
CA SER A 162 -1.49 -12.61 3.89
C SER A 162 -0.94 -13.97 4.32
N SER A 163 -1.81 -14.89 4.77
CA SER A 163 -1.43 -16.26 5.11
C SER A 163 -0.84 -17.01 3.91
N LEU A 164 -1.47 -16.88 2.73
CA LEU A 164 -0.97 -17.53 1.50
C LEU A 164 0.40 -16.98 1.10
N ALA A 165 0.57 -15.67 1.15
CA ALA A 165 1.84 -15.02 0.84
C ALA A 165 2.96 -15.46 1.79
N ILE A 166 2.70 -15.48 3.11
CA ILE A 166 3.67 -15.94 4.13
C ILE A 166 4.06 -17.40 3.90
N LYS A 167 3.09 -18.27 3.62
CA LYS A 167 3.34 -19.69 3.33
C LYS A 167 4.19 -19.88 2.07
N ALA A 168 3.91 -19.12 1.00
CA ALA A 168 4.67 -19.17 -0.25
C ALA A 168 6.13 -18.74 -0.03
N VAL A 169 6.34 -17.62 0.66
CA VAL A 169 7.69 -17.12 1.01
C VAL A 169 8.43 -18.13 1.88
N GLY A 170 7.78 -18.67 2.91
CA GLY A 170 8.37 -19.67 3.81
C GLY A 170 8.79 -20.94 3.08
N LYS A 171 7.96 -21.42 2.13
CA LYS A 171 8.29 -22.60 1.31
C LYS A 171 9.52 -22.33 0.43
N THR A 172 9.60 -21.17 -0.21
CA THR A 172 10.75 -20.81 -1.05
C THR A 172 12.01 -20.64 -0.21
N ALA A 173 11.93 -19.98 0.94
CA ALA A 173 13.06 -19.82 1.86
C ALA A 173 13.60 -21.19 2.32
N GLN A 174 12.72 -22.15 2.64
CA GLN A 174 13.12 -23.50 3.02
C GLN A 174 13.87 -24.22 1.89
N THR A 175 13.46 -24.06 0.65
CA THR A 175 14.16 -24.62 -0.51
C THR A 175 15.58 -24.05 -0.64
N ILE A 176 15.74 -22.74 -0.47
CA ILE A 176 17.05 -22.09 -0.49
C ILE A 176 17.94 -22.59 0.65
N ILE A 177 17.41 -22.71 1.86
CA ILE A 177 18.15 -23.22 3.03
C ILE A 177 18.66 -24.63 2.76
N VAL A 178 17.85 -25.52 2.19
CA VAL A 178 18.25 -26.89 1.85
C VAL A 178 19.39 -26.86 0.84
N GLU A 179 19.30 -26.06 -0.21
CA GLU A 179 20.34 -25.94 -1.24
C GLU A 179 21.64 -25.37 -0.67
N VAL A 180 21.58 -24.33 0.13
CA VAL A 180 22.78 -23.76 0.78
C VAL A 180 23.45 -24.80 1.69
N ARG A 181 22.67 -25.55 2.48
CA ARG A 181 23.21 -26.62 3.33
C ARG A 181 23.84 -27.75 2.51
N ARG A 182 23.29 -28.08 1.34
CA ARG A 182 23.87 -29.04 0.43
C ARG A 182 25.26 -28.56 -0.03
N GLN A 183 25.35 -27.32 -0.50
CA GLN A 183 26.61 -26.74 -0.95
C GLN A 183 27.69 -26.75 0.14
N PHE A 184 27.35 -26.40 1.38
CA PHE A 184 28.30 -26.46 2.47
C PHE A 184 28.79 -27.87 2.85
N ARG A 185 28.08 -28.91 2.44
CA ARG A 185 28.51 -30.30 2.68
C ARG A 185 29.35 -30.87 1.56
N GLU A 186 29.13 -30.41 0.35
CA GLU A 186 29.72 -30.99 -0.88
C GLU A 186 30.92 -30.17 -1.39
N MET A 187 31.08 -28.94 -0.93
CA MET A 187 32.22 -28.05 -1.24
C MET A 187 33.09 -27.79 -0.01
#